data_0a0c7dd460a3571aaf6d93f89d0b68de
#
_entry.id   0a0c7dd460a3571aaf6d93f89d0b68de
#
_cell.length_a   1.000
_cell.length_b   1.000
_cell.length_c   1.000
_cell.angle_alpha   90.00
_cell.angle_beta   90.00
_cell.angle_gamma   90.00
#
_symmetry.space_group_name_H-M   'P 1'
#
loop_
_entity.id
_entity.type
_entity.pdbx_description
1 polymer ?
#
loop_
_entity_poly.entity_id
_entity_poly.type
_entity_poly.pdbx_seq_one_letter_code
_entity_poly.pdbx_strand_id
1 'polypeptide(L)'
;MADAFIIDACRTPRGIGKPGKGALSHLHPQHLAATVLKALKERNNLKTEDVQDVIWSTSTQKGKQGGDLGRMAALDAGYDIRASGMTLDRFCGGGITSVNLAAATIMS
;
A
#
# COMPACT_ATOMS: atom_id res chain seq x y z
N MET A 1 24.83 9.76 -2.56
CA MET A 1 23.36 9.89 -2.60
C MET A 1 22.82 9.04 -3.74
N ALA A 2 21.92 8.15 -3.47
CA ALA A 2 21.32 7.30 -4.51
C ALA A 2 20.12 8.02 -5.15
N ASP A 3 19.80 7.65 -6.38
CA ASP A 3 18.58 8.12 -7.04
C ASP A 3 17.41 7.20 -6.70
N ALA A 4 16.22 7.77 -6.57
CA ALA A 4 15.00 7.02 -6.39
C ALA A 4 14.19 7.03 -7.68
N PHE A 5 13.73 5.86 -8.11
CA PHE A 5 12.98 5.70 -9.35
C PHE A 5 11.58 5.15 -9.07
N ILE A 6 10.61 5.62 -9.84
CA ILE A 6 9.28 5.01 -9.89
C ILE A 6 9.32 3.96 -11.00
N ILE A 7 9.19 2.70 -10.63
CA ILE A 7 9.28 1.57 -11.56
C ILE A 7 7.91 1.21 -12.13
N ASP A 8 6.88 1.25 -11.30
CA ASP A 8 5.52 0.90 -11.73
C ASP A 8 4.51 1.57 -10.79
N ALA A 9 3.28 1.68 -11.24
CA ALA A 9 2.17 2.19 -10.45
C ALA A 9 0.87 1.53 -10.92
N CYS A 10 0.00 1.21 -9.99
CA CYS A 10 -1.33 0.70 -10.30
C CYS A 10 -2.32 1.09 -9.22
N ARG A 11 -3.59 0.97 -9.53
CA ARG A 11 -4.67 1.23 -8.59
C ARG A 11 -5.85 0.29 -8.85
N THR A 12 -6.72 0.16 -7.88
CA THR A 12 -8.03 -0.45 -8.09
C THR A 12 -8.95 0.54 -8.83
N PRO A 13 -10.07 0.08 -9.40
CA PRO A 13 -11.14 0.99 -9.78
C PRO A 13 -11.59 1.82 -8.58
N ARG A 14 -12.12 3.00 -8.83
CA ARG A 14 -12.72 3.83 -7.78
C ARG A 14 -14.18 3.44 -7.57
N GLY A 15 -14.63 3.57 -6.34
CA GLY A 15 -16.03 3.42 -5.98
C GLY A 15 -16.53 4.61 -5.19
N ILE A 16 -17.85 4.80 -5.16
CA ILE A 16 -18.46 5.81 -4.30
C ILE A 16 -18.28 5.38 -2.85
N GLY A 17 -17.86 6.29 -1.98
CA GLY A 17 -17.60 6.03 -0.56
C GLY A 17 -18.87 5.98 0.28
N LYS A 18 -19.92 5.34 -0.21
CA LYS A 18 -21.19 5.18 0.52
C LYS A 18 -21.41 3.71 0.88
N PRO A 19 -21.55 3.38 2.16
CA PRO A 19 -21.84 2.00 2.58
C PRO A 19 -23.08 1.45 1.87
N GLY A 20 -22.97 0.24 1.36
CA GLY A 20 -24.03 -0.47 0.65
C GLY A 20 -24.34 0.01 -0.75
N LYS A 21 -23.79 1.15 -1.20
CA LYS A 21 -24.02 1.70 -2.54
C LYS A 21 -22.78 1.74 -3.41
N GLY A 22 -21.60 1.94 -2.81
CA GLY A 22 -20.36 1.95 -3.56
C GLY A 22 -20.02 0.56 -4.12
N ALA A 23 -19.50 0.50 -5.35
CA ALA A 23 -19.17 -0.76 -6.00
C ALA A 23 -18.12 -1.59 -5.23
N LEU A 24 -17.28 -0.94 -4.43
CA LEU A 24 -16.26 -1.59 -3.60
C LEU A 24 -16.63 -1.69 -2.13
N SER A 25 -17.83 -1.25 -1.75
CA SER A 25 -18.22 -1.14 -0.33
C SER A 25 -18.29 -2.48 0.41
N HIS A 26 -18.43 -3.58 -0.32
CA HIS A 26 -18.47 -4.94 0.25
C HIS A 26 -17.08 -5.53 0.47
N LEU A 27 -16.03 -4.87 0.00
CA LEU A 27 -14.66 -5.36 0.09
C LEU A 27 -13.95 -4.80 1.32
N HIS A 28 -13.17 -5.64 1.97
CA HIS A 28 -12.33 -5.21 3.08
C HIS A 28 -11.16 -4.36 2.56
N PRO A 29 -10.80 -3.24 3.21
CA PRO A 29 -9.66 -2.41 2.79
C PRO A 29 -8.36 -3.19 2.61
N GLN A 30 -8.08 -4.16 3.48
CA GLN A 30 -6.90 -5.02 3.37
C GLN A 30 -6.91 -5.81 2.05
N HIS A 31 -8.07 -6.29 1.61
CA HIS A 31 -8.20 -6.99 0.34
C HIS A 31 -7.89 -6.08 -0.85
N LEU A 32 -8.41 -4.85 -0.82
CA LEU A 32 -8.11 -3.86 -1.86
C LEU A 32 -6.61 -3.57 -1.94
N ALA A 33 -5.99 -3.35 -0.80
CA ALA A 33 -4.55 -3.09 -0.72
C ALA A 33 -3.73 -4.31 -1.18
N ALA A 34 -4.08 -5.50 -0.73
CA ALA A 34 -3.40 -6.73 -1.16
C ALA A 34 -3.51 -6.95 -2.67
N THR A 35 -4.65 -6.61 -3.28
CA THR A 35 -4.85 -6.72 -4.73
C THR A 35 -3.85 -5.87 -5.50
N VAL A 36 -3.62 -4.63 -5.06
CA VAL A 36 -2.63 -3.72 -5.65
C VAL A 36 -1.21 -4.27 -5.49
N LEU A 37 -0.87 -4.73 -4.29
CA LEU A 37 0.46 -5.28 -4.01
C LEU A 37 0.73 -6.55 -4.81
N LYS A 38 -0.25 -7.43 -4.96
CA LYS A 38 -0.14 -8.61 -5.82
C LYS A 38 0.11 -8.23 -7.27
N ALA A 39 -0.63 -7.25 -7.78
CA ALA A 39 -0.46 -6.78 -9.16
C ALA A 39 0.95 -6.26 -9.41
N LEU A 40 1.49 -5.43 -8.50
CA LEU A 40 2.85 -4.92 -8.62
C LEU A 40 3.88 -6.06 -8.61
N LYS A 41 3.71 -7.03 -7.72
CA LYS A 41 4.58 -8.19 -7.63
C LYS A 41 4.58 -9.00 -8.91
N GLU A 42 3.40 -9.34 -9.42
CA GLU A 42 3.25 -10.21 -10.58
C GLU A 42 3.67 -9.53 -11.89
N ARG A 43 3.26 -8.27 -12.09
CA ARG A 43 3.58 -7.51 -13.31
C ARG A 43 5.06 -7.30 -13.50
N ASN A 44 5.81 -7.21 -12.41
CA ASN A 44 7.24 -6.88 -12.44
C ASN A 44 8.12 -8.09 -12.11
N ASN A 45 7.53 -9.26 -11.95
CA ASN A 45 8.26 -10.46 -11.52
C ASN A 45 9.14 -10.14 -10.29
N LEU A 46 8.57 -9.43 -9.34
CA LEU A 46 9.29 -8.91 -8.17
C LEU A 46 9.63 -10.03 -7.20
N LYS A 47 10.90 -10.11 -6.82
CA LYS A 47 11.32 -10.95 -5.70
C LYS A 47 11.02 -10.21 -4.41
N THR A 48 9.98 -10.64 -3.70
CA THR A 48 9.50 -9.91 -2.53
C THR A 48 10.49 -9.92 -1.36
N GLU A 49 11.45 -10.83 -1.37
CA GLU A 49 12.57 -10.85 -0.43
C GLU A 49 13.48 -9.61 -0.56
N ASP A 50 13.46 -8.95 -1.71
CA ASP A 50 14.22 -7.73 -1.96
C ASP A 50 13.45 -6.47 -1.51
N VAL A 51 12.20 -6.62 -1.11
CA VAL A 51 11.39 -5.49 -0.61
C VAL A 51 11.72 -5.24 0.86
N GLN A 52 12.31 -4.10 1.14
CA GLN A 52 12.70 -3.72 2.48
C GLN A 52 11.54 -3.13 3.29
N ASP A 53 10.66 -2.38 2.63
CA ASP A 53 9.57 -1.70 3.32
C ASP A 53 8.36 -1.54 2.42
N VAL A 54 7.19 -1.49 3.04
CA VAL A 54 5.91 -1.16 2.41
C VAL A 54 5.33 0.03 3.17
N ILE A 55 5.35 1.19 2.56
CA ILE A 55 4.86 2.43 3.16
C ILE A 55 3.48 2.73 2.61
N TRP A 56 2.48 2.59 3.45
CA TRP A 56 1.08 2.72 3.09
C TRP A 56 0.46 3.95 3.75
N SER A 57 -0.60 4.46 3.15
CA SER A 57 -1.37 5.53 3.76
C SER A 57 -2.86 5.19 3.76
N THR A 58 -3.50 5.57 4.84
CA THR A 58 -4.96 5.59 4.95
C THR A 58 -5.35 6.84 5.73
N SER A 59 -6.46 7.46 5.35
CA SER A 59 -6.89 8.71 6.01
C SER A 59 -7.57 8.49 7.35
N THR A 60 -7.83 7.25 7.73
CA THR A 60 -8.45 6.90 9.01
C THR A 60 -7.97 5.53 9.46
N GLN A 61 -7.14 5.48 10.49
CA GLN A 61 -6.64 4.23 11.04
C GLN A 61 -7.57 3.70 12.13
N LYS A 62 -8.81 3.38 11.75
CA LYS A 62 -9.84 2.85 12.65
C LYS A 62 -10.52 1.63 12.03
N GLY A 63 -11.01 0.74 12.88
CA GLY A 63 -11.77 -0.43 12.46
C GLY A 63 -11.00 -1.24 11.43
N LYS A 64 -11.61 -1.47 10.29
CA LYS A 64 -11.03 -2.28 9.21
C LYS A 64 -9.77 -1.67 8.57
N GLN A 65 -9.54 -0.38 8.78
CA GLN A 65 -8.36 0.34 8.27
C GLN A 65 -7.27 0.48 9.34
N GLY A 66 -7.47 -0.03 10.54
CA GLY A 66 -6.49 -0.03 11.62
C GLY A 66 -5.57 -1.24 11.57
N GLY A 67 -4.68 -1.32 12.55
CA GLY A 67 -3.79 -2.46 12.71
C GLY A 67 -2.69 -2.59 11.66
N ASP A 68 -2.12 -1.48 11.24
CA ASP A 68 -1.07 -1.42 10.22
C ASP A 68 -1.50 -2.09 8.91
N LEU A 69 -2.43 -1.43 8.22
CA LEU A 69 -3.00 -1.90 6.96
C LEU A 69 -1.94 -2.27 5.93
N GLY A 70 -0.88 -1.47 5.82
CA GLY A 70 0.20 -1.72 4.88
C GLY A 70 0.92 -3.04 5.16
N ARG A 71 1.24 -3.31 6.42
CA ARG A 71 1.86 -4.57 6.83
C ARG A 71 0.94 -5.75 6.60
N MET A 72 -0.32 -5.63 7.01
CA MET A 72 -1.30 -6.70 6.83
C MET A 72 -1.55 -7.01 5.36
N ALA A 73 -1.63 -5.99 4.54
CA ALA A 73 -1.80 -6.16 3.09
C ALA A 73 -0.59 -6.84 2.44
N ALA A 74 0.62 -6.50 2.87
CA ALA A 74 1.84 -7.14 2.36
C ALA A 74 1.86 -8.64 2.69
N LEU A 75 1.51 -9.01 3.91
CA LEU A 75 1.40 -10.42 4.30
C LEU A 75 0.32 -11.15 3.50
N ASP A 76 -0.86 -10.54 3.36
CA ASP A 76 -1.97 -11.09 2.59
C ASP A 76 -1.62 -11.26 1.11
N ALA A 77 -0.85 -10.34 0.56
CA ALA A 77 -0.38 -10.40 -0.83
C ALA A 77 0.74 -11.43 -1.06
N GLY A 78 1.22 -12.08 -0.02
CA GLY A 78 2.28 -13.08 -0.10
C GLY A 78 3.68 -12.49 -0.22
N TYR A 79 3.91 -11.27 0.24
CA TYR A 79 5.25 -10.70 0.31
C TYR A 79 6.07 -11.41 1.38
N ASP A 80 7.38 -11.42 1.22
CA ASP A 80 8.29 -12.02 2.20
C ASP A 80 8.07 -11.40 3.58
N ILE A 81 8.06 -12.24 4.62
CA ILE A 81 7.82 -11.79 6.00
C ILE A 81 8.87 -10.80 6.50
N ARG A 82 10.02 -10.73 5.84
CA ARG A 82 11.09 -9.78 6.19
C ARG A 82 10.82 -8.37 5.66
N ALA A 83 9.89 -8.20 4.72
CA ALA A 83 9.48 -6.88 4.27
C ALA A 83 8.76 -6.18 5.41
N SER A 84 9.32 -5.06 5.89
CA SER A 84 8.64 -4.24 6.89
C SER A 84 7.40 -3.57 6.32
N GLY A 85 6.55 -3.07 7.18
CA GLY A 85 5.39 -2.30 6.75
C GLY A 85 5.03 -1.23 7.77
N MET A 86 4.68 -0.07 7.28
CA MET A 86 4.13 0.99 8.12
C MET A 86 2.92 1.61 7.44
N THR A 87 2.01 2.11 8.24
CA THR A 87 0.84 2.85 7.77
C THR A 87 0.86 4.23 8.41
N LEU A 88 0.72 5.25 7.58
CA LEU A 88 0.66 6.62 8.02
C LEU A 88 -0.69 7.25 7.69
N ASP A 89 -0.99 8.34 8.35
CA ASP A 89 -2.17 9.14 8.11
C ASP A 89 -1.75 10.59 7.88
N ARG A 90 -2.17 11.14 6.77
CA ARG A 90 -2.10 12.57 6.46
C ARG A 90 -3.33 12.96 5.65
N PHE A 91 -4.49 12.47 6.06
CA PHE A 91 -5.73 12.64 5.30
C PHE A 91 -5.52 12.38 3.81
N CYS A 92 -6.04 13.25 2.95
CA CYS A 92 -5.95 13.08 1.48
C CYS A 92 -4.53 13.26 0.93
N GLY A 93 -3.59 13.78 1.71
CA GLY A 93 -2.18 13.95 1.32
C GLY A 93 -1.30 12.74 1.61
N GLY A 94 -1.86 11.67 2.16
CA GLY A 94 -1.09 10.51 2.61
C GLY A 94 -0.32 9.80 1.51
N GLY A 95 -0.89 9.69 0.30
CA GLY A 95 -0.23 9.04 -0.82
C GLY A 95 1.04 9.78 -1.25
N ILE A 96 0.99 11.11 -1.29
CA ILE A 96 2.16 11.93 -1.59
C ILE A 96 3.24 11.71 -0.52
N THR A 97 2.84 11.71 0.74
CA THR A 97 3.76 11.51 1.86
C THR A 97 4.42 10.14 1.82
N SER A 98 3.66 9.08 1.51
CA SER A 98 4.20 7.72 1.40
C SER A 98 5.29 7.63 0.34
N VAL A 99 5.04 8.18 -0.84
CA VAL A 99 6.02 8.18 -1.94
C VAL A 99 7.26 9.01 -1.58
N ASN A 100 7.05 10.18 -0.97
CA ASN A 100 8.16 11.04 -0.54
C ASN A 100 9.03 10.36 0.54
N LEU A 101 8.43 9.67 1.48
CA LEU A 101 9.20 8.95 2.51
C LEU A 101 10.02 7.81 1.89
N ALA A 102 9.43 7.04 0.98
CA ALA A 102 10.14 5.98 0.29
C ALA A 102 11.34 6.54 -0.51
N ALA A 103 11.11 7.61 -1.27
CA ALA A 103 12.16 8.27 -2.02
C ALA A 103 13.26 8.80 -1.10
N ALA A 104 12.89 9.49 -0.02
CA ALA A 104 13.85 10.03 0.95
C ALA A 104 14.69 8.93 1.60
N THR A 105 14.09 7.80 1.92
CA THR A 105 14.80 6.65 2.49
C THR A 105 15.85 6.11 1.53
N ILE A 106 15.52 6.01 0.23
CA ILE A 106 16.45 5.55 -0.79
C ILE A 106 17.59 6.56 -1.00
N MET A 107 17.25 7.85 -0.98
CA MET A 107 18.19 8.92 -1.29
C MET A 107 19.11 9.31 -0.12
N SER A 108 18.77 8.89 1.09
CA SER A 108 19.54 9.25 2.29
C SER A 108 20.87 8.41 2.43
#